data_9f263ec12678871bfc977f9775247820
#
_entry.id   9f263ec12678871bfc977f9775247820
#
_cell.length_a   1.000
_cell.length_b   1.000
_cell.length_c   1.000
_cell.angle_alpha   90.00
_cell.angle_beta   90.00
_cell.angle_gamma   90.00
#
_symmetry.space_group_name_H-M   'P 1'
#
loop_
_entity.id
_entity.type
_entity.pdbx_description
1 polymer ?
#
loop_
_entity_poly.entity_id
_entity_poly.type
_entity_poly.pdbx_seq_one_letter_code
_entity_poly.pdbx_strand_id
1 'polypeptide(L)'
;MSWYSDFKNAPVDSIARWQLMRWPWVVIAFLSCLLVLIAHNVFQVWLFMKPCEQCVYIRFAFLAMAFGCLFPIVCPKPFVFRLIAYICGAYGAIYGMVCSVKLMNIHKAVHSDDPMAFFGMQGCSLEPHYPFGLPLEKWAPDWFLPTGDCGYDNSDVPLGTVLSPLQQGIIEMYDNAGGWYLIPPMKFMSMAECCLLAFGVALGLYLILAGCAAVKKTLF
;
A
#
# COMPACT_ATOMS: atom_id res chain seq x y z
N MET A 1 -18.06 9.62 30.90
CA MET A 1 -16.61 9.30 30.90
C MET A 1 -16.11 9.42 29.45
N SER A 2 -15.08 10.23 29.19
CA SER A 2 -14.60 10.39 27.82
C SER A 2 -13.70 9.19 27.48
N TRP A 3 -13.81 8.63 26.25
CA TRP A 3 -12.99 7.52 25.78
C TRP A 3 -11.46 7.79 25.95
N TYR A 4 -11.08 9.04 25.95
CA TYR A 4 -9.71 9.50 26.16
C TYR A 4 -9.21 9.21 27.60
N SER A 5 -10.06 9.42 28.61
CA SER A 5 -9.71 9.09 30.02
C SER A 5 -9.56 7.58 30.23
N ASP A 6 -10.42 6.78 29.59
CA ASP A 6 -10.35 5.32 29.65
C ASP A 6 -9.08 4.79 28.97
N PHE A 7 -8.71 5.36 27.81
CA PHE A 7 -7.47 5.01 27.11
C PHE A 7 -6.23 5.37 27.94
N LYS A 8 -6.20 6.56 28.57
CA LYS A 8 -5.07 7.00 29.39
C LYS A 8 -4.87 6.12 30.64
N ASN A 9 -5.96 5.68 31.26
CA ASN A 9 -5.91 4.91 32.51
C ASN A 9 -5.66 3.40 32.29
N ALA A 10 -6.16 2.83 31.18
CA ALA A 10 -6.04 1.41 30.86
C ALA A 10 -5.91 1.19 29.34
N PRO A 11 -4.74 1.52 28.72
CA PRO A 11 -4.57 1.47 27.27
C PRO A 11 -4.75 0.07 26.70
N VAL A 12 -4.20 -0.95 27.35
CA VAL A 12 -4.30 -2.35 26.91
C VAL A 12 -5.76 -2.82 26.88
N ASP A 13 -6.54 -2.49 27.93
CA ASP A 13 -7.95 -2.85 28.02
C ASP A 13 -8.80 -2.13 26.97
N SER A 14 -8.49 -0.87 26.71
CA SER A 14 -9.19 -0.07 25.70
C SER A 14 -8.95 -0.62 24.30
N ILE A 15 -7.70 -0.90 23.95
CA ILE A 15 -7.33 -1.48 22.64
C ILE A 15 -7.93 -2.89 22.48
N ALA A 16 -7.89 -3.73 23.53
CA ALA A 16 -8.49 -5.06 23.51
C ALA A 16 -10.01 -5.01 23.30
N ARG A 17 -10.69 -4.00 23.81
CA ARG A 17 -12.13 -3.77 23.57
C ARG A 17 -12.42 -3.20 22.18
N TRP A 18 -11.57 -2.32 21.66
CA TRP A 18 -11.79 -1.71 20.33
C TRP A 18 -11.85 -2.74 19.21
N GLN A 19 -11.01 -3.77 19.25
CA GLN A 19 -11.04 -4.82 18.24
C GLN A 19 -12.31 -5.67 18.22
N LEU A 20 -13.13 -5.61 19.31
CA LEU A 20 -14.46 -6.20 19.35
C LEU A 20 -15.52 -5.29 18.72
N MET A 21 -15.14 -4.08 18.31
CA MET A 21 -15.97 -3.13 17.58
C MET A 21 -15.65 -3.22 16.06
N ARG A 22 -16.58 -2.77 15.24
CA ARG A 22 -16.41 -2.79 13.78
C ARG A 22 -15.49 -1.68 13.26
N TRP A 23 -15.50 -0.52 13.91
CA TRP A 23 -14.87 0.69 13.41
C TRP A 23 -13.36 0.59 13.11
N PRO A 24 -12.50 -0.08 13.91
CA PRO A 24 -11.07 -0.17 13.57
C PRO A 24 -10.84 -0.92 12.26
N TRP A 25 -11.62 -1.99 12.06
CA TRP A 25 -11.54 -2.81 10.84
C TRP A 25 -12.05 -2.06 9.62
N VAL A 26 -13.13 -1.26 9.79
CA VAL A 26 -13.64 -0.37 8.73
C VAL A 26 -12.58 0.66 8.36
N VAL A 27 -11.91 1.28 9.33
CA VAL A 27 -10.86 2.28 9.06
C VAL A 27 -9.69 1.67 8.31
N ILE A 28 -9.20 0.50 8.72
CA ILE A 28 -8.10 -0.18 8.04
C ILE A 28 -8.50 -0.56 6.60
N ALA A 29 -9.67 -1.18 6.42
CA ALA A 29 -10.17 -1.55 5.09
C ALA A 29 -10.36 -0.32 4.19
N PHE A 30 -10.98 0.74 4.72
CA PHE A 30 -11.22 1.98 3.98
C PHE A 30 -9.90 2.64 3.54
N LEU A 31 -8.93 2.79 4.44
CA LEU A 31 -7.63 3.38 4.10
C LEU A 31 -6.88 2.53 3.07
N SER A 32 -6.90 1.20 3.21
CA SER A 32 -6.27 0.30 2.24
C SER A 32 -6.89 0.42 0.85
N CYS A 33 -8.23 0.40 0.75
CA CYS A 33 -8.94 0.59 -0.51
C CYS A 33 -8.73 2.01 -1.08
N LEU A 34 -8.73 3.05 -0.23
CA LEU A 34 -8.52 4.43 -0.65
C LEU A 34 -7.15 4.62 -1.30
N LEU A 35 -6.08 4.05 -0.72
CA LEU A 35 -4.74 4.11 -1.30
C LEU A 35 -4.67 3.44 -2.67
N VAL A 36 -5.33 2.30 -2.85
CA VAL A 36 -5.41 1.62 -4.16
C VAL A 36 -6.21 2.45 -5.16
N LEU A 37 -7.33 3.06 -4.74
CA LEU A 37 -8.13 3.94 -5.58
C LEU A 37 -7.36 5.19 -6.02
N ILE A 38 -6.59 5.81 -5.11
CA ILE A 38 -5.73 6.94 -5.44
C ILE A 38 -4.65 6.51 -6.43
N ALA A 39 -3.98 5.39 -6.18
CA ALA A 39 -2.94 4.86 -7.07
C ALA A 39 -3.47 4.60 -8.50
N HIS A 40 -4.69 4.10 -8.63
CA HIS A 40 -5.29 3.86 -9.93
C HIS A 40 -5.85 5.14 -10.56
N ASN A 41 -6.79 5.83 -9.89
CA ASN A 41 -7.53 6.92 -10.52
C ASN A 41 -6.70 8.21 -10.64
N VAL A 42 -5.85 8.52 -9.64
CA VAL A 42 -5.05 9.75 -9.67
C VAL A 42 -3.75 9.55 -10.41
N PHE A 43 -2.94 8.56 -10.00
CA PHE A 43 -1.61 8.42 -10.62
C PHE A 43 -1.68 7.75 -12.00
N GLN A 44 -2.39 6.64 -12.14
CA GLN A 44 -2.42 5.92 -13.41
C GLN A 44 -3.33 6.60 -14.45
N VAL A 45 -4.59 6.91 -14.10
CA VAL A 45 -5.56 7.42 -15.07
C VAL A 45 -5.40 8.93 -15.29
N TRP A 46 -5.30 9.72 -14.22
CA TRP A 46 -5.29 11.18 -14.34
C TRP A 46 -3.90 11.74 -14.63
N LEU A 47 -2.82 11.19 -14.03
CA LEU A 47 -1.44 11.64 -14.27
C LEU A 47 -0.70 10.80 -15.31
N PHE A 48 -1.33 9.79 -15.91
CA PHE A 48 -0.74 8.90 -16.93
C PHE A 48 0.56 8.20 -16.49
N MET A 49 0.70 7.96 -15.18
CA MET A 49 1.83 7.21 -14.64
C MET A 49 1.59 5.71 -14.82
N LYS A 50 2.40 5.05 -15.61
CA LYS A 50 2.27 3.60 -15.87
C LYS A 50 2.67 2.79 -14.64
N PRO A 51 1.81 1.86 -14.15
CA PRO A 51 2.16 1.04 -13.00
C PRO A 51 3.22 0.01 -13.36
N CYS A 52 4.25 -0.10 -12.52
CA CYS A 52 5.28 -1.12 -12.61
C CYS A 52 4.84 -2.44 -11.94
N GLU A 53 5.61 -3.52 -12.13
CA GLU A 53 5.33 -4.83 -11.51
C GLU A 53 5.22 -4.72 -9.97
N GLN A 54 6.16 -4.05 -9.30
CA GLN A 54 6.12 -3.90 -7.85
C GLN A 54 4.94 -3.02 -7.41
N CYS A 55 4.54 -2.06 -8.23
CA CYS A 55 3.39 -1.19 -7.97
C CYS A 55 2.07 -1.98 -7.93
N VAL A 56 1.86 -2.93 -8.85
CA VAL A 56 0.66 -3.76 -8.85
C VAL A 56 0.66 -4.79 -7.71
N TYR A 57 1.84 -5.29 -7.29
CA TYR A 57 1.97 -6.14 -6.11
C TYR A 57 1.66 -5.38 -4.82
N ILE A 58 2.06 -4.12 -4.70
CA ILE A 58 1.71 -3.24 -3.59
C ILE A 58 0.18 -3.02 -3.51
N ARG A 59 -0.49 -2.83 -4.66
CA ARG A 59 -1.97 -2.77 -4.71
C ARG A 59 -2.59 -4.06 -4.18
N PHE A 60 -2.10 -5.22 -4.63
CA PHE A 60 -2.55 -6.52 -4.14
C PHE A 60 -2.37 -6.64 -2.62
N ALA A 61 -1.23 -6.21 -2.08
CA ALA A 61 -0.95 -6.24 -0.65
C ALA A 61 -1.97 -5.43 0.17
N PHE A 62 -2.31 -4.20 -0.25
CA PHE A 62 -3.36 -3.41 0.38
C PHE A 62 -4.74 -4.07 0.30
N LEU A 63 -5.08 -4.66 -0.85
CA LEU A 63 -6.35 -5.38 -1.00
C LEU A 63 -6.42 -6.65 -0.17
N ALA A 64 -5.31 -7.37 0.03
CA ALA A 64 -5.26 -8.51 0.94
C ALA A 64 -5.54 -8.09 2.40
N MET A 65 -5.00 -6.93 2.84
CA MET A 65 -5.31 -6.34 4.14
C MET A 65 -6.79 -5.96 4.25
N ALA A 66 -7.35 -5.29 3.24
CA ALA A 66 -8.76 -4.91 3.20
C ALA A 66 -9.68 -6.13 3.22
N PHE A 67 -9.36 -7.17 2.45
CA PHE A 67 -10.11 -8.42 2.41
C PHE A 67 -10.18 -9.09 3.78
N GLY A 68 -9.06 -9.19 4.49
CA GLY A 68 -9.03 -9.74 5.85
C GLY A 68 -9.96 -9.00 6.80
N CYS A 69 -10.06 -7.66 6.67
CA CYS A 69 -10.90 -6.82 7.52
C CYS A 69 -12.40 -7.00 7.25
N LEU A 70 -12.83 -7.53 6.11
CA LEU A 70 -14.26 -7.76 5.81
C LEU A 70 -14.93 -8.68 6.82
N PHE A 71 -14.22 -9.69 7.31
CA PHE A 71 -14.76 -10.65 8.27
C PHE A 71 -15.15 -10.02 9.61
N PRO A 72 -14.27 -9.29 10.33
CA PRO A 72 -14.64 -8.61 11.56
C PRO A 72 -15.53 -7.38 11.33
N ILE A 73 -15.62 -6.80 10.16
CA ILE A 73 -16.61 -5.77 9.82
C ILE A 73 -18.02 -6.37 9.89
N VAL A 74 -18.22 -7.58 9.37
CA VAL A 74 -19.51 -8.27 9.46
C VAL A 74 -19.81 -8.63 10.92
N CYS A 75 -18.91 -9.34 11.60
CA CYS A 75 -19.07 -9.72 12.99
C CYS A 75 -17.70 -9.77 13.71
N PRO A 76 -17.38 -8.79 14.58
CA PRO A 76 -16.09 -8.73 15.25
C PRO A 76 -15.95 -9.67 16.46
N LYS A 77 -17.07 -10.22 16.97
CA LYS A 77 -17.09 -11.05 18.19
C LYS A 77 -16.41 -12.41 18.01
N PRO A 78 -16.69 -13.21 16.93
CA PRO A 78 -16.04 -14.49 16.74
C PRO A 78 -14.52 -14.33 16.58
N PHE A 79 -13.77 -15.14 17.34
CA PHE A 79 -12.31 -15.16 17.26
C PHE A 79 -11.80 -15.44 15.85
N VAL A 80 -12.42 -16.41 15.14
CA VAL A 80 -12.01 -16.84 13.81
C VAL A 80 -11.96 -15.66 12.82
N PHE A 81 -12.95 -14.77 12.86
CA PHE A 81 -13.00 -13.63 11.94
C PHE A 81 -11.87 -12.62 12.19
N ARG A 82 -11.55 -12.37 13.47
CA ARG A 82 -10.41 -11.53 13.83
C ARG A 82 -9.08 -12.20 13.47
N LEU A 83 -8.98 -13.52 13.66
CA LEU A 83 -7.81 -14.29 13.28
C LEU A 83 -7.53 -14.20 11.78
N ILE A 84 -8.56 -14.33 10.93
CA ILE A 84 -8.44 -14.14 9.47
C ILE A 84 -7.93 -12.73 9.17
N ALA A 85 -8.48 -11.70 9.83
CA ALA A 85 -8.02 -10.33 9.63
C ALA A 85 -6.55 -10.13 10.05
N TYR A 86 -6.09 -10.75 11.14
CA TYR A 86 -4.68 -10.70 11.54
C TYR A 86 -3.77 -11.42 10.55
N ILE A 87 -4.16 -12.60 10.09
CA ILE A 87 -3.36 -13.39 9.13
C ILE A 87 -3.27 -12.65 7.79
N CYS A 88 -4.40 -12.26 7.20
CA CYS A 88 -4.41 -11.54 5.93
C CYS A 88 -3.77 -10.15 6.05
N GLY A 89 -4.00 -9.45 7.17
CA GLY A 89 -3.40 -8.15 7.43
C GLY A 89 -1.89 -8.21 7.59
N ALA A 90 -1.37 -9.13 8.39
CA ALA A 90 0.07 -9.33 8.56
C ALA A 90 0.73 -9.80 7.25
N TYR A 91 0.09 -10.74 6.54
CA TYR A 91 0.57 -11.20 5.24
C TYR A 91 0.66 -10.05 4.23
N GLY A 92 -0.42 -9.27 4.07
CA GLY A 92 -0.44 -8.12 3.16
C GLY A 92 0.61 -7.08 3.54
N ALA A 93 0.73 -6.74 4.83
CA ALA A 93 1.72 -5.77 5.31
C ALA A 93 3.16 -6.25 5.04
N ILE A 94 3.50 -7.49 5.38
CA ILE A 94 4.86 -8.05 5.16
C ILE A 94 5.16 -8.15 3.66
N TYR A 95 4.23 -8.67 2.86
CA TYR A 95 4.39 -8.78 1.41
C TYR A 95 4.56 -7.40 0.76
N GLY A 96 3.72 -6.43 1.15
CA GLY A 96 3.83 -5.06 0.70
C GLY A 96 5.15 -4.38 1.08
N MET A 97 5.67 -4.62 2.29
CA MET A 97 7.00 -4.15 2.70
C MET A 97 8.10 -4.73 1.82
N VAL A 98 8.07 -6.04 1.54
CA VAL A 98 9.06 -6.69 0.66
C VAL A 98 9.05 -6.08 -0.75
N CYS A 99 7.85 -5.88 -1.33
CA CYS A 99 7.71 -5.23 -2.63
C CYS A 99 8.18 -3.77 -2.61
N SER A 100 7.86 -3.03 -1.53
CA SER A 100 8.30 -1.63 -1.36
C SER A 100 9.83 -1.51 -1.24
N VAL A 101 10.49 -2.42 -0.52
CA VAL A 101 11.95 -2.45 -0.42
C VAL A 101 12.59 -2.77 -1.78
N LYS A 102 12.04 -3.74 -2.52
CA LYS A 102 12.51 -4.03 -3.89
C LYS A 102 12.39 -2.80 -4.79
N LEU A 103 11.22 -2.15 -4.80
CA LEU A 103 10.98 -0.95 -5.59
C LEU A 103 11.92 0.20 -5.18
N MET A 104 12.14 0.40 -3.87
CA MET A 104 13.07 1.42 -3.36
C MET A 104 14.50 1.18 -3.84
N ASN A 105 14.98 -0.07 -3.84
CA ASN A 105 16.31 -0.40 -4.31
C ASN A 105 16.44 -0.16 -5.83
N ILE A 106 15.43 -0.54 -6.61
CA ILE A 106 15.39 -0.28 -8.05
C ILE A 106 15.37 1.23 -8.32
N HIS A 107 14.51 1.98 -7.63
CA HIS A 107 14.43 3.43 -7.78
C HIS A 107 15.76 4.11 -7.47
N LYS A 108 16.46 3.70 -6.40
CA LYS A 108 17.79 4.23 -6.06
C LYS A 108 18.83 3.93 -7.13
N ALA A 109 18.79 2.73 -7.72
CA ALA A 109 19.74 2.38 -8.77
C ALA A 109 19.46 3.13 -10.08
N VAL A 110 18.19 3.28 -10.47
CA VAL A 110 17.80 4.06 -11.65
C VAL A 110 18.26 5.51 -11.56
N HIS A 111 18.22 6.09 -10.35
CA HIS A 111 18.57 7.49 -10.12
C HIS A 111 20.00 7.68 -9.57
N SER A 112 20.84 6.64 -9.58
CA SER A 112 22.25 6.73 -9.20
C SER A 112 23.13 7.11 -10.41
N ASP A 113 24.19 7.85 -10.15
CA ASP A 113 25.20 8.16 -11.16
C ASP A 113 26.17 6.99 -11.44
N ASP A 114 26.01 5.86 -10.73
CA ASP A 114 26.86 4.69 -10.88
C ASP A 114 26.31 3.73 -11.95
N PRO A 115 26.99 3.58 -13.11
CA PRO A 115 26.57 2.65 -14.16
C PRO A 115 26.53 1.18 -13.71
N MET A 116 27.25 0.84 -12.64
CA MET A 116 27.28 -0.53 -12.10
C MET A 116 26.12 -0.82 -11.14
N ALA A 117 25.36 0.19 -10.73
CA ALA A 117 24.22 0.03 -9.82
C ALA A 117 23.11 -0.92 -10.35
N PHE A 118 23.03 -1.05 -11.68
CA PHE A 118 22.12 -1.99 -12.35
C PHE A 118 22.63 -3.43 -12.44
N PHE A 119 23.93 -3.66 -12.26
CA PHE A 119 24.49 -5.00 -12.38
C PHE A 119 24.01 -5.89 -11.22
N GLY A 120 23.31 -6.97 -11.57
CA GLY A 120 22.78 -7.93 -10.59
C GLY A 120 21.39 -7.60 -10.05
N MET A 121 20.77 -6.49 -10.49
CA MET A 121 19.37 -6.23 -10.15
C MET A 121 18.44 -6.95 -11.10
N GLN A 122 17.45 -7.63 -10.53
CA GLN A 122 16.38 -8.25 -11.31
C GLN A 122 15.45 -7.15 -11.82
N GLY A 123 15.38 -7.00 -13.15
CA GLY A 123 14.44 -6.08 -13.78
C GLY A 123 12.98 -6.44 -13.47
N CYS A 124 12.07 -5.52 -13.76
CA CYS A 124 10.64 -5.79 -13.64
C CYS A 124 10.10 -6.55 -14.84
N SER A 125 9.23 -7.52 -14.59
CA SER A 125 8.52 -8.28 -15.60
C SER A 125 7.21 -7.58 -16.00
N LEU A 126 6.85 -7.68 -17.28
CA LEU A 126 5.52 -7.31 -17.75
C LEU A 126 4.48 -8.44 -17.52
N GLU A 127 4.96 -9.64 -17.18
CA GLU A 127 4.12 -10.77 -16.81
C GLU A 127 4.16 -10.98 -15.30
N PRO A 128 3.20 -10.45 -14.55
CA PRO A 128 3.20 -10.52 -13.09
C PRO A 128 2.82 -11.93 -12.62
N HIS A 129 3.46 -12.38 -11.55
CA HIS A 129 3.14 -13.65 -10.88
C HIS A 129 2.60 -13.36 -9.47
N TYR A 130 1.28 -13.35 -9.34
CA TYR A 130 0.63 -13.10 -8.06
C TYR A 130 0.73 -14.31 -7.12
N PRO A 131 0.78 -14.05 -5.80
CA PRO A 131 0.71 -15.11 -4.80
C PRO A 131 -0.52 -16.00 -5.02
N PHE A 132 -0.38 -17.28 -4.64
CA PHE A 132 -1.44 -18.31 -4.81
C PHE A 132 -1.86 -18.58 -6.26
N GLY A 133 -1.10 -18.11 -7.26
CA GLY A 133 -1.41 -18.30 -8.67
C GLY A 133 -2.69 -17.57 -9.13
N LEU A 134 -3.05 -16.48 -8.46
CA LEU A 134 -4.23 -15.68 -8.81
C LEU A 134 -4.00 -14.97 -10.15
N PRO A 135 -4.85 -15.15 -11.17
CA PRO A 135 -4.69 -14.50 -12.47
C PRO A 135 -5.34 -13.09 -12.46
N LEU A 136 -4.89 -12.21 -11.56
CA LEU A 136 -5.49 -10.88 -11.37
C LEU A 136 -5.30 -9.99 -12.60
N GLU A 137 -4.19 -10.15 -13.31
CA GLU A 137 -3.89 -9.47 -14.57
C GLU A 137 -4.90 -9.81 -15.69
N LYS A 138 -5.53 -11.01 -15.60
CA LYS A 138 -6.58 -11.42 -16.54
C LYS A 138 -7.97 -10.96 -16.09
N TRP A 139 -8.23 -10.93 -14.78
CA TRP A 139 -9.54 -10.55 -14.23
C TRP A 139 -9.76 -9.04 -14.25
N ALA A 140 -8.72 -8.27 -13.99
CA ALA A 140 -8.79 -6.81 -13.96
C ALA A 140 -7.47 -6.21 -14.49
N PRO A 141 -7.22 -6.27 -15.82
CA PRO A 141 -5.95 -5.84 -16.42
C PRO A 141 -5.63 -4.38 -16.11
N ASP A 142 -6.59 -3.49 -16.14
CA ASP A 142 -6.40 -2.06 -15.87
C ASP A 142 -5.83 -1.79 -14.46
N TRP A 143 -6.06 -2.70 -13.51
CA TRP A 143 -5.64 -2.56 -12.13
C TRP A 143 -4.36 -3.32 -11.80
N PHE A 144 -4.15 -4.47 -12.48
CA PHE A 144 -3.16 -5.47 -12.07
C PHE A 144 -2.17 -5.88 -13.16
N LEU A 145 -2.31 -5.37 -14.40
CA LEU A 145 -1.29 -5.58 -15.43
C LEU A 145 -0.25 -4.47 -15.35
N PRO A 146 1.04 -4.79 -15.15
CA PRO A 146 2.10 -3.80 -15.23
C PRO A 146 2.27 -3.33 -16.67
N THR A 147 2.38 -2.02 -16.86
CA THR A 147 2.53 -1.38 -18.17
C THR A 147 3.74 -0.44 -18.21
N GLY A 148 4.42 -0.25 -17.09
CA GLY A 148 5.60 0.60 -16.96
C GLY A 148 6.78 -0.14 -16.35
N ASP A 149 7.95 0.44 -16.51
CA ASP A 149 9.20 -0.06 -15.94
C ASP A 149 9.35 0.36 -14.48
N CYS A 150 10.03 -0.47 -13.68
CA CYS A 150 10.27 -0.13 -12.29
C CYS A 150 11.31 0.98 -12.13
N GLY A 151 11.02 1.89 -11.21
CA GLY A 151 11.90 3.00 -10.89
C GLY A 151 11.71 4.23 -11.78
N TYR A 152 10.94 4.12 -12.85
CA TYR A 152 10.56 5.22 -13.74
C TYR A 152 9.11 5.60 -13.47
N ASP A 153 8.91 6.57 -12.60
CA ASP A 153 7.59 7.05 -12.20
C ASP A 153 7.18 8.31 -13.00
N ASN A 154 7.58 8.39 -14.27
CA ASN A 154 7.27 9.53 -15.15
C ASN A 154 5.90 9.36 -15.80
N SER A 155 5.28 10.51 -16.12
CA SER A 155 4.01 10.53 -16.84
C SER A 155 4.22 10.24 -18.32
N ASP A 156 3.44 9.30 -18.88
CA ASP A 156 3.45 8.98 -20.31
C ASP A 156 2.14 9.45 -20.96
N VAL A 157 2.10 10.73 -21.29
CA VAL A 157 0.89 11.36 -21.83
C VAL A 157 0.71 10.97 -23.29
N PRO A 158 -0.42 10.35 -23.69
CA PRO A 158 -0.69 9.98 -25.07
C PRO A 158 -0.72 11.21 -26.00
N LEU A 159 -0.14 11.06 -27.19
CA LEU A 159 -0.12 12.13 -28.20
C LEU A 159 -1.54 12.59 -28.56
N GLY A 160 -1.74 13.92 -28.55
CA GLY A 160 -3.03 14.53 -28.85
C GLY A 160 -3.97 14.67 -27.66
N THR A 161 -3.55 14.27 -26.44
CA THR A 161 -4.36 14.50 -25.23
C THR A 161 -4.33 15.97 -24.85
N VAL A 162 -5.52 16.57 -24.65
CA VAL A 162 -5.65 17.93 -24.14
C VAL A 162 -5.65 17.88 -22.61
N LEU A 163 -4.59 18.39 -22.00
CA LEU A 163 -4.43 18.45 -20.55
C LEU A 163 -5.08 19.75 -20.01
N SER A 164 -5.66 19.67 -18.81
CA SER A 164 -6.01 20.87 -18.07
C SER A 164 -4.76 21.58 -17.55
N PRO A 165 -4.76 22.91 -17.35
CA PRO A 165 -3.60 23.65 -16.83
C PRO A 165 -3.10 23.12 -15.49
N LEU A 166 -4.01 22.67 -14.61
CA LEU A 166 -3.64 22.06 -13.33
C LEU A 166 -2.92 20.72 -13.53
N GLN A 167 -3.44 19.88 -14.41
CA GLN A 167 -2.86 18.57 -14.72
C GLN A 167 -1.48 18.70 -15.33
N GLN A 168 -1.33 19.60 -16.30
CA GLN A 168 -0.04 19.90 -16.92
C GLN A 168 0.99 20.37 -15.88
N GLY A 169 0.62 21.32 -15.01
CA GLY A 169 1.53 21.83 -13.98
C GLY A 169 1.97 20.74 -12.97
N ILE A 170 1.09 19.79 -12.63
CA ILE A 170 1.44 18.70 -11.74
C ILE A 170 2.36 17.68 -12.46
N ILE A 171 2.07 17.35 -13.71
CA ILE A 171 2.91 16.45 -14.53
C ILE A 171 4.32 17.05 -14.67
N GLU A 172 4.43 18.31 -15.09
CA GLU A 172 5.71 19.01 -15.22
C GLU A 172 6.50 19.05 -13.89
N MET A 173 5.81 19.17 -12.77
CA MET A 173 6.44 19.17 -11.44
C MET A 173 7.07 17.80 -11.12
N TYR A 174 6.41 16.68 -11.43
CA TYR A 174 6.96 15.34 -11.22
C TYR A 174 8.04 15.00 -12.23
N ASP A 175 7.88 15.36 -13.50
CA ASP A 175 8.88 15.13 -14.55
C ASP A 175 10.18 15.91 -14.27
N ASN A 176 10.08 17.15 -13.80
CA ASN A 176 11.23 17.95 -13.36
C ASN A 176 11.92 17.36 -12.11
N ALA A 177 11.18 16.67 -11.25
CA ALA A 177 11.75 15.98 -10.10
C ALA A 177 12.44 14.66 -10.48
N GLY A 178 12.15 14.12 -11.68
CA GLY A 178 12.66 12.85 -12.17
C GLY A 178 11.91 11.65 -11.64
N GLY A 179 10.65 11.82 -11.20
CA GLY A 179 9.78 10.75 -10.70
C GLY A 179 8.85 11.23 -9.60
N TRP A 180 8.11 10.26 -9.04
CA TRP A 180 7.14 10.56 -7.98
C TRP A 180 7.81 10.70 -6.62
N TYR A 181 7.63 11.85 -6.00
CA TYR A 181 8.00 12.16 -4.61
C TYR A 181 6.83 12.80 -3.89
N LEU A 182 6.75 12.59 -2.56
CA LEU A 182 5.71 13.20 -1.73
C LEU A 182 5.81 14.74 -1.76
N ILE A 183 7.04 15.26 -1.77
CA ILE A 183 7.34 16.69 -1.98
C ILE A 183 8.34 16.78 -3.14
N PRO A 184 7.87 16.91 -4.40
CA PRO A 184 8.73 16.86 -5.59
C PRO A 184 9.90 17.84 -5.59
N PRO A 185 9.73 19.13 -5.21
CA PRO A 185 10.85 20.07 -5.22
C PRO A 185 12.02 19.70 -4.32
N MET A 186 11.74 18.97 -3.24
CA MET A 186 12.75 18.53 -2.26
C MET A 186 13.21 17.08 -2.49
N LYS A 187 12.62 16.37 -3.44
CA LYS A 187 12.79 14.92 -3.66
C LYS A 187 12.61 14.11 -2.36
N PHE A 188 11.64 14.55 -1.52
CA PHE A 188 11.40 13.96 -0.21
C PHE A 188 10.41 12.80 -0.34
N MET A 189 10.82 11.63 0.13
CA MET A 189 10.09 10.36 0.15
C MET A 189 9.51 9.94 -1.20
N SER A 190 10.14 8.98 -1.83
CA SER A 190 9.65 8.29 -3.03
C SER A 190 8.36 7.50 -2.74
N MET A 191 7.62 7.13 -3.77
CA MET A 191 6.42 6.29 -3.65
C MET A 191 6.71 5.00 -2.88
N ALA A 192 7.86 4.36 -3.15
CA ALA A 192 8.29 3.15 -2.46
C ALA A 192 8.48 3.36 -0.95
N GLU A 193 9.10 4.48 -0.54
CA GLU A 193 9.32 4.82 0.87
C GLU A 193 8.00 5.14 1.58
N CYS A 194 7.07 5.85 0.92
CA CYS A 194 5.73 6.09 1.45
C CYS A 194 4.97 4.78 1.68
N CYS A 195 5.02 3.85 0.72
CA CYS A 195 4.39 2.54 0.86
C CYS A 195 5.04 1.72 1.97
N LEU A 196 6.37 1.73 2.08
CA LEU A 196 7.10 1.04 3.15
C LEU A 196 6.69 1.56 4.54
N LEU A 197 6.57 2.87 4.69
CA LEU A 197 6.09 3.48 5.93
C LEU A 197 4.64 3.08 6.24
N ALA A 198 3.76 3.12 5.25
CA ALA A 198 2.35 2.75 5.40
C ALA A 198 2.19 1.29 5.86
N PHE A 199 2.91 0.35 5.22
CA PHE A 199 2.89 -1.06 5.63
C PHE A 199 3.55 -1.29 6.98
N GLY A 200 4.64 -0.58 7.30
CA GLY A 200 5.28 -0.65 8.62
C GLY A 200 4.35 -0.20 9.74
N VAL A 201 3.65 0.91 9.55
CA VAL A 201 2.62 1.39 10.49
C VAL A 201 1.47 0.39 10.61
N ALA A 202 0.98 -0.15 9.49
CA ALA A 202 -0.09 -1.14 9.48
C ALA A 202 0.31 -2.40 10.24
N LEU A 203 1.51 -2.94 9.99
CA LEU A 203 2.02 -4.12 10.69
C LEU A 203 2.14 -3.84 12.19
N GLY A 204 2.68 -2.68 12.59
CA GLY A 204 2.76 -2.25 13.98
C GLY A 204 1.39 -2.22 14.65
N LEU A 205 0.38 -1.67 13.98
CA LEU A 205 -1.01 -1.66 14.47
C LEU A 205 -1.57 -3.07 14.65
N TYR A 206 -1.38 -3.97 13.68
CA TYR A 206 -1.82 -5.37 13.80
C TYR A 206 -1.14 -6.08 14.98
N LEU A 207 0.16 -5.87 15.18
CA LEU A 207 0.90 -6.46 16.31
C LEU A 207 0.41 -5.93 17.66
N ILE A 208 0.15 -4.62 17.76
CA ILE A 208 -0.41 -4.01 18.99
C ILE A 208 -1.81 -4.58 19.27
N LEU A 209 -2.70 -4.64 18.28
CA LEU A 209 -4.03 -5.19 18.41
C LEU A 209 -3.98 -6.66 18.87
N ALA A 210 -3.18 -7.48 18.20
CA ALA A 210 -3.03 -8.90 18.53
C ALA A 210 -2.40 -9.10 19.92
N GLY A 211 -1.37 -8.32 20.26
CA GLY A 211 -0.70 -8.38 21.56
C GLY A 211 -1.65 -8.01 22.72
N CYS A 212 -2.41 -6.92 22.59
CA CYS A 212 -3.40 -6.52 23.59
C CYS A 212 -4.51 -7.58 23.74
N ALA A 213 -4.92 -8.21 22.64
CA ALA A 213 -5.90 -9.29 22.67
C ALA A 213 -5.38 -10.54 23.41
N ALA A 214 -4.13 -10.91 23.16
CA ALA A 214 -3.51 -12.06 23.81
C ALA A 214 -3.36 -11.85 25.32
N VAL A 215 -2.90 -10.67 25.76
CA VAL A 215 -2.74 -10.31 27.18
C VAL A 215 -4.07 -10.39 27.94
N LYS A 216 -5.16 -9.96 27.32
CA LYS A 216 -6.49 -9.94 27.96
C LYS A 216 -7.34 -11.19 27.72
N LYS A 217 -6.74 -12.23 27.10
CA LYS A 217 -7.48 -13.46 26.72
C LYS A 217 -8.77 -13.19 25.92
N THR A 218 -8.84 -12.06 25.23
CA THR A 218 -9.97 -11.72 24.35
C THR A 218 -9.87 -12.42 22.99
N LEU A 219 -8.81 -13.18 22.78
CA LEU A 219 -8.62 -14.04 21.62
C LEU A 219 -9.44 -15.34 21.70
N PHE A 220 -9.82 -15.78 22.91
CA PHE A 220 -10.56 -17.04 23.15
C PHE A 220 -11.96 -16.78 23.67
#